data_ff173ece4bf1984d4ba05c5122886dae
#
_entry.id   ff173ece4bf1984d4ba05c5122886dae
#
_cell.length_a   1.000
_cell.length_b   1.000
_cell.length_c   1.000
_cell.angle_alpha   90.00
_cell.angle_beta   90.00
_cell.angle_gamma   90.00
#
_symmetry.space_group_name_H-M   'P 1'
#
loop_
_entity.id
_entity.type
_entity.pdbx_description
1 polymer ?
#
loop_
_entity_poly.entity_id
_entity_poly.type
_entity_poly.pdbx_seq_one_letter_code
_entity_poly.pdbx_strand_id
1 'polypeptide(L)'
;MEKIRDRYVSFHNIDCYENATQVLDAMHELFELHPEAKNDLWIRFETLIPANYKEVFAKKDSKDILYHICSHVFYLCALFEEYDFEKGIALMEKAELECC
;
A
#
# COMPACT_ATOMS: atom_id res chain seq x y z
N MET A 1 6.86 3.81 25.43
CA MET A 1 6.64 3.58 24.90
C MET A 1 6.27 3.09 24.35
N GLU A 2 5.84 2.95 24.11
CA GLU A 2 5.46 2.43 23.62
C GLU A 2 5.11 2.41 22.84
N LYS A 3 4.81 2.79 22.36
CA LYS A 3 4.38 2.90 21.43
C LYS A 3 4.62 2.42 20.22
N ILE A 4 5.09 2.18 19.94
CA ILE A 4 5.58 1.62 18.75
C ILE A 4 4.93 0.40 18.31
N ARG A 5 4.51 -0.38 19.18
CA ARG A 5 4.04 -1.69 18.95
C ARG A 5 2.96 -1.77 17.92
N ASP A 6 2.14 -0.80 17.75
CA ASP A 6 1.02 -0.95 16.85
C ASP A 6 1.05 0.07 15.74
N ARG A 7 2.14 0.08 15.01
CA ARG A 7 2.31 1.02 13.94
C ARG A 7 1.38 0.76 12.75
N TYR A 8 0.70 -0.39 12.74
CA TYR A 8 -0.19 -0.74 11.63
C TYR A 8 -1.64 -0.44 11.92
N VAL A 9 -1.95 0.13 13.08
CA VAL A 9 -3.32 0.48 13.40
C VAL A 9 -3.44 1.98 13.54
N SER A 10 -4.68 2.45 13.62
CA SER A 10 -4.94 3.87 13.76
C SER A 10 -4.22 4.46 14.96
N PHE A 11 -3.65 5.65 14.80
CA PHE A 11 -2.85 6.26 15.85
C PHE A 11 -2.88 7.75 15.61
N HIS A 12 -3.39 8.52 16.56
CA HIS A 12 -3.48 9.99 16.44
C HIS A 12 -4.16 10.41 15.15
N ASN A 13 -5.32 9.85 14.85
CA ASN A 13 -6.06 10.16 13.63
C ASN A 13 -5.43 9.59 12.36
N ILE A 14 -4.38 8.79 12.49
CA ILE A 14 -3.80 8.12 11.35
C ILE A 14 -4.50 6.79 11.18
N ASP A 15 -5.00 6.55 9.98
CA ASP A 15 -5.63 5.26 9.67
C ASP A 15 -4.78 4.54 8.64
N CYS A 16 -3.96 3.61 9.12
CA CYS A 16 -3.03 2.90 8.25
C CYS A 16 -3.74 1.97 7.29
N TYR A 17 -4.90 1.46 7.65
CA TYR A 17 -5.68 0.63 6.73
C TYR A 17 -6.22 1.48 5.59
N GLU A 18 -6.65 2.70 5.88
CA GLU A 18 -7.09 3.61 4.84
C GLU A 18 -5.93 3.99 3.92
N ASN A 19 -4.76 4.29 4.52
CA ASN A 19 -3.58 4.61 3.72
C ASN A 19 -3.22 3.45 2.80
N ALA A 20 -3.27 2.23 3.31
CA ALA A 20 -2.94 1.06 2.51
C ALA A 20 -3.95 0.87 1.38
N THR A 21 -5.23 1.09 1.65
CA THR A 21 -6.25 0.98 0.62
C THR A 21 -5.98 1.95 -0.51
N GLN A 22 -5.62 3.19 -0.17
CA GLN A 22 -5.36 4.20 -1.17
C GLN A 22 -4.13 3.85 -2.02
N VAL A 23 -3.09 3.29 -1.39
CA VAL A 23 -1.90 2.87 -2.13
C VAL A 23 -2.24 1.75 -3.10
N LEU A 24 -3.01 0.76 -2.64
CA LEU A 24 -3.40 -0.36 -3.50
C LEU A 24 -4.29 0.10 -4.64
N ASP A 25 -5.22 1.02 -4.37
CA ASP A 25 -6.06 1.57 -5.42
C ASP A 25 -5.22 2.30 -6.47
N ALA A 26 -4.23 3.07 -6.02
CA ALA A 26 -3.35 3.77 -6.94
C ALA A 26 -2.55 2.79 -7.79
N MET A 27 -2.07 1.71 -7.18
CA MET A 27 -1.34 0.69 -7.90
C MET A 27 -2.20 0.08 -9.00
N HIS A 28 -3.44 -0.27 -8.68
CA HIS A 28 -4.34 -0.85 -9.66
C HIS A 28 -4.69 0.14 -10.77
N GLU A 29 -4.86 1.39 -10.40
CA GLU A 29 -5.12 2.43 -11.40
C GLU A 29 -3.96 2.54 -12.38
N LEU A 30 -2.74 2.49 -11.87
CA LEU A 30 -1.56 2.55 -12.71
C LEU A 30 -1.52 1.38 -13.67
N PHE A 31 -1.84 0.17 -13.20
CA PHE A 31 -1.82 -1.00 -14.06
C PHE A 31 -2.91 -0.94 -15.13
N GLU A 32 -4.02 -0.24 -14.86
CA GLU A 32 -5.02 -0.05 -15.89
C GLU A 32 -4.54 0.91 -16.96
N LEU A 33 -3.81 1.93 -16.56
CA LEU A 33 -3.26 2.90 -17.50
C LEU A 33 -2.04 2.34 -18.24
N HIS A 34 -1.25 1.54 -17.56
CA HIS A 34 0.00 0.99 -18.09
C HIS A 34 0.09 -0.50 -17.79
N PRO A 35 -0.65 -1.34 -18.53
CA PRO A 35 -0.61 -2.78 -18.26
C PRO A 35 0.79 -3.38 -18.34
N GLU A 36 1.67 -2.76 -19.13
CA GLU A 36 3.03 -3.27 -19.25
C GLU A 36 3.83 -3.12 -17.96
N ALA A 37 3.35 -2.31 -17.02
CA ALA A 37 4.05 -2.14 -15.75
C ALA A 37 3.91 -3.36 -14.84
N LYS A 38 2.92 -4.21 -15.10
CA LYS A 38 2.68 -5.36 -14.23
C LYS A 38 3.59 -6.52 -14.65
N ASN A 39 4.80 -6.54 -14.09
CA ASN A 39 5.76 -7.60 -14.36
C ASN A 39 5.62 -8.72 -13.32
N ASP A 40 6.56 -9.66 -13.34
CA ASP A 40 6.49 -10.83 -12.47
C ASP A 40 6.48 -10.46 -10.99
N LEU A 41 7.20 -9.40 -10.62
CA LEU A 41 7.20 -8.94 -9.22
C LEU A 41 5.80 -8.57 -8.78
N TRP A 42 5.09 -7.79 -9.61
CA TRP A 42 3.77 -7.32 -9.26
C TRP A 42 2.70 -8.40 -9.35
N ILE A 43 2.87 -9.33 -10.28
CA ILE A 43 1.97 -10.48 -10.34
C ILE A 43 2.08 -11.28 -9.04
N ARG A 44 3.30 -11.50 -8.56
CA ARG A 44 3.50 -12.19 -7.31
C ARG A 44 2.96 -11.40 -6.12
N PHE A 45 3.20 -10.09 -6.13
CA PHE A 45 2.69 -9.23 -5.07
C PHE A 45 1.17 -9.33 -4.97
N GLU A 46 0.49 -9.36 -6.10
CA GLU A 46 -0.97 -9.44 -6.09
C GLU A 46 -1.47 -10.74 -5.49
N THR A 47 -0.69 -11.81 -5.55
CA THR A 47 -1.13 -13.05 -4.92
C THR A 47 -1.09 -12.97 -3.40
N LEU A 48 -0.36 -12.00 -2.85
CA LEU A 48 -0.29 -11.79 -1.40
C LEU A 48 -1.41 -10.89 -0.90
N ILE A 49 -2.11 -10.23 -1.80
CA ILE A 49 -3.16 -9.27 -1.45
C ILE A 49 -4.50 -9.83 -1.92
N PRO A 50 -5.47 -10.01 -1.03
CA PRO A 50 -6.78 -10.52 -1.46
C PRO A 50 -7.50 -9.52 -2.34
N ALA A 51 -8.34 -10.02 -3.24
CA ALA A 51 -9.09 -9.14 -4.14
C ALA A 51 -10.04 -8.23 -3.36
N ASN A 52 -10.50 -8.68 -2.21
CA ASN A 52 -11.42 -7.92 -1.39
C ASN A 52 -10.72 -7.14 -0.29
N TYR A 53 -9.52 -6.62 -0.57
CA TYR A 53 -8.72 -5.97 0.47
C TYR A 53 -9.45 -4.79 1.12
N LYS A 54 -10.35 -4.14 0.39
CA LYS A 54 -11.09 -3.02 0.96
C LYS A 54 -12.00 -3.48 2.10
N GLU A 55 -12.64 -4.63 1.93
CA GLU A 55 -13.49 -5.18 2.98
C GLU A 55 -12.67 -5.62 4.18
N VAL A 56 -11.52 -6.25 3.91
CA VAL A 56 -10.64 -6.71 4.97
C VAL A 56 -10.14 -5.53 5.78
N PHE A 57 -9.70 -4.47 5.10
CA PHE A 57 -9.21 -3.29 5.78
C PHE A 57 -10.31 -2.57 6.54
N ALA A 58 -11.54 -2.58 6.03
CA ALA A 58 -12.65 -1.95 6.73
C ALA A 58 -12.87 -2.59 8.10
N LYS A 59 -12.57 -3.88 8.21
CA LYS A 59 -12.68 -4.59 9.49
C LYS A 59 -11.42 -4.44 10.34
N LYS A 60 -10.35 -3.88 9.75
CA LYS A 60 -9.10 -3.63 10.46
C LYS A 60 -8.52 -4.87 11.09
N ASP A 61 -8.56 -5.99 10.36
CA ASP A 61 -8.13 -7.25 10.92
C ASP A 61 -7.07 -7.96 10.09
N SER A 62 -6.34 -7.23 9.21
CA SER A 62 -5.33 -7.88 8.39
C SER A 62 -4.02 -7.11 8.42
N LYS A 63 -3.22 -7.35 9.42
CA LYS A 63 -1.89 -6.75 9.50
C LYS A 63 -0.94 -7.33 8.46
N ASP A 64 -1.23 -8.52 7.95
CA ASP A 64 -0.37 -9.13 6.95
C ASP A 64 -0.31 -8.31 5.68
N ILE A 65 -1.45 -7.75 5.25
CA ILE A 65 -1.48 -6.94 4.05
C ILE A 65 -0.65 -5.67 4.26
N LEU A 66 -0.77 -5.05 5.43
CA LEU A 66 0.03 -3.88 5.75
C LEU A 66 1.51 -4.21 5.74
N TYR A 67 1.87 -5.38 6.29
CA TYR A 67 3.25 -5.81 6.28
C TYR A 67 3.78 -5.92 4.85
N HIS A 68 2.99 -6.51 3.96
CA HIS A 68 3.43 -6.66 2.57
C HIS A 68 3.61 -5.31 1.89
N ILE A 69 2.71 -4.37 2.15
CA ILE A 69 2.84 -3.04 1.58
C ILE A 69 4.10 -2.36 2.10
N CYS A 70 4.32 -2.42 3.40
CA CYS A 70 5.47 -1.76 4.00
C CYS A 70 6.78 -2.40 3.59
N SER A 71 6.78 -3.71 3.36
CA SER A 71 7.99 -4.39 2.93
C SER A 71 8.30 -4.14 1.46
N HIS A 72 7.35 -3.58 0.71
CA HIS A 72 7.53 -3.28 -0.71
C HIS A 72 7.57 -1.79 -1.00
N VAL A 73 7.80 -0.96 0.03
CA VAL A 73 7.81 0.49 -0.13
C VAL A 73 8.76 0.91 -1.25
N PHE A 74 9.97 0.37 -1.24
CA PHE A 74 10.97 0.74 -2.23
C PHE A 74 10.48 0.45 -3.64
N TYR A 75 9.89 -0.72 -3.84
CA TYR A 75 9.42 -1.13 -5.16
C TYR A 75 8.18 -0.33 -5.58
N LEU A 76 7.30 -0.03 -4.65
CA LEU A 76 6.12 0.77 -4.98
C LEU A 76 6.50 2.20 -5.35
N CYS A 77 7.42 2.79 -4.59
CA CYS A 77 7.89 4.12 -4.93
C CYS A 77 8.54 4.14 -6.31
N ALA A 78 9.38 3.16 -6.60
CA ALA A 78 10.03 3.10 -7.90
C ALA A 78 9.02 2.94 -9.03
N LEU A 79 7.99 2.13 -8.81
CA LEU A 79 6.95 1.92 -9.81
C LEU A 79 6.24 3.23 -10.12
N PHE A 80 5.81 3.93 -9.08
CA PHE A 80 5.09 5.19 -9.29
C PHE A 80 5.99 6.25 -9.93
N GLU A 81 7.25 6.29 -9.55
CA GLU A 81 8.19 7.27 -10.10
C GLU A 81 8.50 6.98 -11.57
N GLU A 82 8.59 5.72 -11.92
CA GLU A 82 8.90 5.35 -13.28
C GLU A 82 7.86 5.88 -14.27
N TYR A 83 6.61 5.93 -13.85
CA TYR A 83 5.52 6.38 -14.70
C TYR A 83 5.03 7.79 -14.33
N ASP A 84 5.79 8.52 -13.52
CA ASP A 84 5.43 9.88 -13.09
C ASP A 84 4.02 9.92 -12.50
N PHE A 85 3.65 8.88 -11.79
CA PHE A 85 2.32 8.78 -11.21
C PHE A 85 2.32 9.48 -9.85
N GLU A 86 2.20 10.81 -9.88
CA GLU A 86 2.38 11.62 -8.69
C GLU A 86 1.41 11.29 -7.58
N LYS A 87 0.18 10.92 -7.94
CA LYS A 87 -0.81 10.52 -6.96
C LYS A 87 -0.31 9.33 -6.13
N GLY A 88 0.24 8.33 -6.82
CA GLY A 88 0.78 7.16 -6.14
C GLY A 88 1.99 7.50 -5.30
N ILE A 89 2.86 8.36 -5.81
CA ILE A 89 4.05 8.78 -5.06
C ILE A 89 3.63 9.43 -3.75
N ALA A 90 2.69 10.37 -3.81
CA ALA A 90 2.24 11.07 -2.62
C ALA A 90 1.59 10.14 -1.61
N LEU A 91 0.76 9.22 -2.10
CA LEU A 91 0.08 8.27 -1.22
C LEU A 91 1.07 7.31 -0.56
N MET A 92 2.07 6.86 -1.32
CA MET A 92 3.06 5.95 -0.77
C MET A 92 3.94 6.65 0.26
N GLU A 93 4.34 7.90 -0.02
CA GLU A 93 5.14 8.66 0.94
C GLU A 93 4.39 8.87 2.24
N LYS A 94 3.11 9.18 2.13
CA LYS A 94 2.29 9.36 3.33
C LYS A 94 2.21 8.06 4.13
N ALA A 95 1.98 6.95 3.44
CA ALA A 95 1.88 5.67 4.12
C ALA A 95 3.20 5.29 4.79
N GLU A 96 4.31 5.57 4.12
CA GLU A 96 5.63 5.26 4.66
C GLU A 96 5.89 6.07 5.93
N LEU A 97 5.59 7.37 5.88
CA LEU A 97 5.84 8.23 7.02
C LEU A 97 4.94 7.90 8.21
N GLU A 98 3.69 7.56 7.95
CA GLU A 98 2.73 7.39 9.02
C GLU A 98 2.63 5.98 9.53
N CYS A 99 2.93 4.99 8.70
CA CYS A 99 2.62 3.60 9.04
C CYS A 99 3.79 2.64 8.91
N CYS A 100 4.79 3.01 8.17
CA CYS A 100 5.94 2.13 7.97
C CYS A 100 7.18 2.74 8.56
#